data_6c63d40b44a8828f9273d4186c411868
#
_entry.id   6c63d40b44a8828f9273d4186c411868
#
_cell.length_a   1.000
_cell.length_b   1.000
_cell.length_c   1.000
_cell.angle_alpha   90.00
_cell.angle_beta   90.00
_cell.angle_gamma   90.00
#
_symmetry.space_group_name_H-M   'P 1'
#
loop_
_entity.id
_entity.type
_entity.pdbx_description
1 polymer ?
#
loop_
_entity_poly.entity_id
_entity_poly.type
_entity_poly.pdbx_seq_one_letter_code
_entity_poly.pdbx_strand_id
1 'polypeptide(L)'
;MNLMKNIIKPALLLGFSSLLVACGSDSKTEVDSNTGTPNEVVLAPQPAPEGNYPTARNGEPLLGNANYPAISYGAFRTTERTEANVPSVAELKEDLRLMEAMGIKVLRTYNTQGFSDTANLLIAIDELMAEDENFEMYVMLGIWIDALNSWTSNPIDPTQNNPANYAEVAKAIEMVNAYPEIIKVLAVGNEAMVHWAPYHVTPTIILEHVNILREKRDNGEIPANVWITSSDNFASWAGQGDYNHPDLAKLVEAVDYISLHSYPFHDTHYANAFWLVPEEEQSLTTIEKVDAAMLRAKQHLLSQVKLVQDYLAGLGVNKQIHIGETGWASETNVMYGDEGSKAADEYKQEAFFDLMRAWSQEFGASLFFFQAFDEPWKGAADNPGDSEKHFGLIDINDNAKYVIWDLVDAGAFNGITRAGLNIVKSQGGVEQNVLDSVLAPNAKPVVDQPSDADQFIVLDSTLLKSRVC
;
A
#
# COMPACT_ATOMS: atom_id res chain seq x y z
N MET A 1 -37.36 19.06 -2.99
CA MET A 1 -37.37 20.37 -2.31
C MET A 1 -36.65 20.19 -0.97
N ASN A 2 -35.37 20.56 -1.01
CA ASN A 2 -34.48 20.94 0.10
C ASN A 2 -34.49 20.12 1.42
N LEU A 3 -33.41 19.59 1.96
CA LEU A 3 -32.13 20.21 2.30
C LEU A 3 -31.14 19.08 2.72
N MET A 4 -30.05 18.90 1.99
CA MET A 4 -28.83 18.30 2.55
C MET A 4 -28.10 19.39 3.33
N LYS A 5 -27.88 19.19 4.60
CA LYS A 5 -26.95 19.99 5.42
C LYS A 5 -25.69 19.18 5.64
N ASN A 6 -24.62 19.65 5.04
CA ASN A 6 -23.24 19.27 5.33
C ASN A 6 -22.93 19.52 6.82
N ILE A 7 -22.49 18.50 7.52
CA ILE A 7 -21.85 18.66 8.84
C ILE A 7 -20.35 18.45 8.59
N ILE A 8 -19.66 19.58 8.41
CA ILE A 8 -18.20 19.65 8.42
C ILE A 8 -17.80 19.87 9.88
N LYS A 9 -16.99 18.97 10.42
CA LYS A 9 -16.28 19.21 11.68
C LYS A 9 -15.28 20.36 11.47
N PRO A 10 -15.11 21.32 12.35
CA PRO A 10 -14.26 22.48 12.11
C PRO A 10 -12.78 22.10 12.31
N ALA A 11 -12.03 22.10 11.25
CA ALA A 11 -10.58 22.22 11.32
C ALA A 11 -10.22 23.63 11.73
N LEU A 12 -9.40 23.77 12.76
CA LEU A 12 -8.92 25.05 13.28
C LEU A 12 -7.93 25.66 12.30
N LEU A 13 -8.39 26.58 11.44
CA LEU A 13 -7.53 27.39 10.58
C LEU A 13 -7.00 28.56 11.40
N LEU A 14 -5.72 28.56 11.69
CA LEU A 14 -4.96 29.75 12.10
C LEU A 14 -4.54 30.51 10.84
N GLY A 15 -5.23 31.62 10.57
CA GLY A 15 -4.90 32.51 9.48
C GLY A 15 -3.63 33.32 9.76
N PHE A 16 -2.70 33.31 8.83
CA PHE A 16 -1.59 34.30 8.78
C PHE A 16 -1.87 35.34 7.70
N SER A 17 -2.06 36.58 8.16
CA SER A 17 -2.11 37.76 7.28
C SER A 17 -0.71 38.17 6.87
N SER A 18 -0.49 38.25 5.57
CA SER A 18 0.73 38.78 4.98
C SER A 18 0.75 40.32 5.05
N LEU A 19 1.81 40.89 5.63
CA LEU A 19 2.20 42.30 5.48
C LEU A 19 3.60 42.34 4.88
N LEU A 20 3.67 42.84 3.66
CA LEU A 20 4.91 43.24 2.99
C LEU A 20 5.39 44.57 3.53
N VAL A 21 6.63 44.65 4.03
CA VAL A 21 7.41 45.92 4.07
C VAL A 21 8.87 45.60 3.77
N ALA A 22 9.47 46.46 2.97
CA ALA A 22 10.78 46.32 2.35
C ALA A 22 11.93 46.91 3.18
N CYS A 23 13.14 46.33 2.93
CA CYS A 23 14.49 46.91 3.00
C CYS A 23 15.04 47.46 4.32
N GLY A 24 16.17 46.89 4.73
CA GLY A 24 17.14 47.50 5.64
C GLY A 24 18.15 46.51 6.17
N SER A 25 19.37 46.58 5.63
CA SER A 25 20.55 45.81 6.08
C SER A 25 20.92 46.13 7.51
N ASP A 26 21.12 45.14 8.37
CA ASP A 26 22.18 45.13 9.36
C ASP A 26 22.38 43.76 10.01
N SER A 27 23.61 43.34 10.07
CA SER A 27 24.10 42.09 10.64
C SER A 27 23.86 41.97 12.14
N LYS A 28 23.08 40.99 12.60
CA LYS A 28 23.15 40.47 13.96
C LYS A 28 22.93 38.95 13.96
N THR A 29 23.85 38.28 14.60
CA THR A 29 23.86 36.86 14.95
C THR A 29 22.48 36.34 15.40
N GLU A 30 21.88 35.48 14.60
CA GLU A 30 20.69 34.72 14.96
C GLU A 30 21.07 33.61 15.90
N VAL A 31 20.43 33.58 17.04
CA VAL A 31 20.38 32.41 17.93
C VAL A 31 19.30 31.53 17.37
N ASP A 32 19.71 30.40 16.82
CA ASP A 32 18.85 29.38 16.22
C ASP A 32 17.99 28.73 17.34
N SER A 33 16.74 29.17 17.45
CA SER A 33 15.74 28.48 18.28
C SER A 33 15.11 27.37 17.44
N ASN A 34 15.82 26.26 17.37
CA ASN A 34 15.33 25.04 16.70
C ASN A 34 14.24 24.38 17.55
N THR A 35 12.99 24.84 17.39
CA THR A 35 11.81 24.08 17.80
C THR A 35 11.53 23.05 16.71
N GLY A 36 12.01 21.82 16.94
CA GLY A 36 12.03 20.75 15.95
C GLY A 36 10.64 20.25 15.55
N THR A 37 10.06 20.87 14.55
CA THR A 37 9.19 20.15 13.63
C THR A 37 10.06 19.25 12.76
N PRO A 38 9.72 17.95 12.59
CA PRO A 38 10.46 17.09 11.67
C PRO A 38 10.55 17.78 10.31
N ASN A 39 11.76 17.82 9.70
CA ASN A 39 11.92 18.40 8.37
C ASN A 39 10.88 17.75 7.43
N GLU A 40 9.92 18.53 6.97
CA GLU A 40 8.89 18.08 6.07
C GLU A 40 9.53 17.60 4.76
N VAL A 41 9.27 16.36 4.37
CA VAL A 41 9.78 15.80 3.12
C VAL A 41 9.03 16.45 1.96
N VAL A 42 9.75 17.19 1.13
CA VAL A 42 9.19 17.85 -0.06
C VAL A 42 9.38 16.93 -1.26
N LEU A 43 8.28 16.48 -1.85
CA LEU A 43 8.26 15.70 -3.07
C LEU A 43 8.12 16.60 -4.30
N ALA A 44 8.73 16.20 -5.41
CA ALA A 44 8.43 16.80 -6.70
C ALA A 44 6.96 16.49 -7.09
N PRO A 45 6.24 17.41 -7.78
CA PRO A 45 4.89 17.14 -8.23
C PRO A 45 4.84 15.94 -9.17
N GLN A 46 3.72 15.20 -9.16
CA GLN A 46 3.50 14.13 -10.12
C GLN A 46 3.48 14.67 -11.56
N PRO A 47 4.15 14.01 -12.50
CA PRO A 47 3.99 14.35 -13.90
C PRO A 47 2.57 14.03 -14.38
N ALA A 48 2.10 14.76 -15.38
CA ALA A 48 0.86 14.38 -16.06
C ALA A 48 1.03 13.00 -16.74
N PRO A 49 -0.01 12.15 -16.79
CA PRO A 49 0.07 10.89 -17.51
C PRO A 49 0.28 11.16 -19.00
N GLU A 50 1.15 10.38 -19.64
CA GLU A 50 1.48 10.52 -21.05
C GLU A 50 0.85 9.38 -21.88
N GLY A 51 0.53 9.66 -23.13
CA GLY A 51 0.02 8.67 -24.09
C GLY A 51 -1.37 8.12 -23.74
N ASN A 52 -1.57 6.84 -24.02
CA ASN A 52 -2.78 6.12 -23.64
C ASN A 52 -2.68 5.69 -22.18
N TYR A 53 -3.53 6.20 -21.33
CA TYR A 53 -3.57 5.85 -19.90
C TYR A 53 -4.90 5.21 -19.51
N PRO A 54 -4.94 4.45 -18.41
CA PRO A 54 -6.16 3.80 -17.94
C PRO A 54 -7.26 4.81 -17.60
N THR A 55 -8.44 4.59 -18.17
CA THR A 55 -9.61 5.44 -17.94
C THR A 55 -10.78 4.62 -17.41
N ALA A 56 -11.62 5.28 -16.63
CA ALA A 56 -12.93 4.81 -16.23
C ALA A 56 -13.93 4.89 -17.41
N ARG A 57 -15.13 4.35 -17.21
CA ARG A 57 -16.24 4.40 -18.21
C ARG A 57 -16.59 5.83 -18.65
N ASN A 58 -16.47 6.80 -17.75
CA ASN A 58 -16.74 8.22 -18.04
C ASN A 58 -15.57 8.94 -18.75
N GLY A 59 -14.45 8.24 -19.00
CA GLY A 59 -13.26 8.78 -19.63
C GLY A 59 -12.28 9.49 -18.68
N GLU A 60 -12.57 9.56 -17.38
CA GLU A 60 -11.63 10.11 -16.39
C GLU A 60 -10.42 9.19 -16.17
N PRO A 61 -9.24 9.75 -15.89
CA PRO A 61 -8.09 8.94 -15.46
C PRO A 61 -8.43 8.12 -14.21
N LEU A 62 -7.95 6.87 -14.15
CA LEU A 62 -8.15 6.02 -12.98
C LEU A 62 -7.06 6.26 -11.93
N LEU A 63 -5.80 6.17 -12.34
CA LEU A 63 -4.69 6.29 -11.40
C LEU A 63 -4.45 7.74 -11.02
N GLY A 64 -4.18 7.98 -9.73
CA GLY A 64 -3.98 9.32 -9.17
C GLY A 64 -5.25 10.15 -9.01
N ASN A 65 -6.42 9.60 -9.32
CA ASN A 65 -7.70 10.29 -9.23
C ASN A 65 -8.43 9.96 -7.92
N ALA A 66 -8.71 10.97 -7.11
CA ALA A 66 -9.38 10.82 -5.81
C ALA A 66 -10.79 10.21 -5.91
N ASN A 67 -11.42 10.26 -7.09
CA ASN A 67 -12.74 9.64 -7.34
C ASN A 67 -12.65 8.11 -7.50
N TYR A 68 -11.44 7.56 -7.65
CA TYR A 68 -11.18 6.14 -7.84
C TYR A 68 -10.24 5.58 -6.76
N PRO A 69 -10.70 5.53 -5.49
CA PRO A 69 -9.90 4.98 -4.40
C PRO A 69 -9.54 3.52 -4.67
N ALA A 70 -8.32 3.14 -4.30
CA ALA A 70 -7.77 1.82 -4.55
C ALA A 70 -7.50 1.06 -3.26
N ILE A 71 -7.53 -0.28 -3.34
CA ILE A 71 -7.22 -1.17 -2.22
C ILE A 71 -6.62 -2.49 -2.72
N SER A 72 -5.78 -3.12 -1.92
CA SER A 72 -5.35 -4.50 -2.14
C SER A 72 -6.44 -5.47 -1.69
N TYR A 73 -6.64 -6.54 -2.47
CA TYR A 73 -7.68 -7.53 -2.20
C TYR A 73 -7.17 -8.95 -2.35
N GLY A 74 -7.27 -9.72 -1.27
CA GLY A 74 -7.16 -11.16 -1.21
C GLY A 74 -8.54 -11.78 -0.95
N ALA A 75 -8.91 -12.79 -1.73
CA ALA A 75 -10.26 -13.32 -1.75
C ALA A 75 -10.54 -14.38 -0.65
N PHE A 76 -9.50 -15.04 -0.13
CA PHE A 76 -9.67 -16.19 0.76
C PHE A 76 -10.17 -15.79 2.14
N ARG A 77 -11.28 -16.42 2.57
CA ARG A 77 -11.96 -16.19 3.85
C ARG A 77 -11.60 -17.18 4.95
N THR A 78 -10.80 -18.20 4.63
CA THR A 78 -10.49 -19.33 5.52
C THR A 78 -9.00 -19.35 5.89
N THR A 79 -8.63 -20.16 6.88
CA THR A 79 -7.25 -20.34 7.33
C THR A 79 -6.36 -21.13 6.36
N GLU A 80 -6.93 -21.67 5.29
CA GLU A 80 -6.20 -22.44 4.28
C GLU A 80 -6.52 -21.92 2.88
N ARG A 81 -5.49 -21.70 2.07
CA ARG A 81 -5.60 -21.42 0.63
C ARG A 81 -5.51 -22.73 -0.15
N THR A 82 -6.65 -23.23 -0.57
CA THR A 82 -6.76 -24.41 -1.44
C THR A 82 -7.83 -24.14 -2.51
N GLU A 83 -7.80 -24.87 -3.62
CA GLU A 83 -8.85 -24.75 -4.64
C GLU A 83 -10.26 -25.04 -4.09
N ALA A 84 -10.36 -25.91 -3.08
CA ALA A 84 -11.63 -26.21 -2.42
C ALA A 84 -12.18 -25.05 -1.58
N ASN A 85 -11.32 -24.11 -1.17
CA ASN A 85 -11.66 -22.96 -0.35
C ASN A 85 -11.71 -21.65 -1.16
N VAL A 86 -11.57 -21.73 -2.48
CA VAL A 86 -11.75 -20.55 -3.36
C VAL A 86 -13.17 -20.04 -3.20
N PRO A 87 -13.37 -18.75 -2.89
CA PRO A 87 -14.70 -18.18 -2.79
C PRO A 87 -15.47 -18.29 -4.12
N SER A 88 -16.75 -18.60 -3.99
CA SER A 88 -17.68 -18.60 -5.13
C SER A 88 -17.89 -17.20 -5.68
N VAL A 89 -18.38 -17.08 -6.92
CA VAL A 89 -18.75 -15.80 -7.52
C VAL A 89 -19.76 -15.04 -6.63
N ALA A 90 -20.69 -15.75 -5.99
CA ALA A 90 -21.67 -15.14 -5.08
C ALA A 90 -21.00 -14.50 -3.83
N GLU A 91 -20.06 -15.22 -3.20
CA GLU A 91 -19.29 -14.67 -2.06
C GLU A 91 -18.41 -13.50 -2.48
N LEU A 92 -17.80 -13.56 -3.66
CA LEU A 92 -17.03 -12.42 -4.19
C LEU A 92 -17.90 -11.21 -4.48
N LYS A 93 -19.16 -11.38 -4.92
CA LYS A 93 -20.11 -10.28 -5.04
C LYS A 93 -20.45 -9.63 -3.70
N GLU A 94 -20.50 -10.39 -2.60
CA GLU A 94 -20.65 -9.82 -1.25
C GLU A 94 -19.47 -8.90 -0.92
N ASP A 95 -18.22 -9.39 -1.11
CA ASP A 95 -17.01 -8.60 -0.86
C ASP A 95 -16.96 -7.34 -1.74
N LEU A 96 -17.31 -7.46 -3.01
CA LEU A 96 -17.34 -6.34 -3.96
C LEU A 96 -18.37 -5.27 -3.57
N ARG A 97 -19.56 -5.65 -3.09
CA ARG A 97 -20.57 -4.71 -2.59
C ARG A 97 -20.11 -4.01 -1.31
N LEU A 98 -19.37 -4.70 -0.43
CA LEU A 98 -18.77 -4.07 0.75
C LEU A 98 -17.70 -3.07 0.35
N MET A 99 -16.81 -3.42 -0.58
CA MET A 99 -15.78 -2.51 -1.08
C MET A 99 -16.37 -1.31 -1.81
N GLU A 100 -17.44 -1.50 -2.59
CA GLU A 100 -18.21 -0.40 -3.20
C GLU A 100 -18.78 0.54 -2.12
N ALA A 101 -19.37 -0.01 -1.06
CA ALA A 101 -19.90 0.76 0.07
C ALA A 101 -18.80 1.54 0.82
N MET A 102 -17.56 1.05 0.82
CA MET A 102 -16.38 1.78 1.28
C MET A 102 -15.88 2.84 0.27
N GLY A 103 -16.52 2.97 -0.89
CA GLY A 103 -16.14 3.90 -1.95
C GLY A 103 -14.95 3.43 -2.81
N ILE A 104 -14.52 2.17 -2.66
CA ILE A 104 -13.41 1.59 -3.44
C ILE A 104 -13.85 1.37 -4.89
N LYS A 105 -12.95 1.69 -5.83
CA LYS A 105 -13.19 1.55 -7.27
C LYS A 105 -12.08 0.79 -8.00
N VAL A 106 -10.90 0.63 -7.39
CA VAL A 106 -9.77 -0.06 -8.02
C VAL A 106 -9.22 -1.12 -7.06
N LEU A 107 -9.16 -2.36 -7.52
CA LEU A 107 -8.62 -3.48 -6.77
C LEU A 107 -7.25 -3.88 -7.30
N ARG A 108 -6.35 -4.28 -6.40
CA ARG A 108 -5.11 -4.94 -6.76
C ARG A 108 -5.17 -6.41 -6.38
N THR A 109 -4.86 -7.30 -7.33
CA THR A 109 -4.68 -8.75 -7.15
C THR A 109 -3.21 -9.15 -7.32
N TYR A 110 -2.88 -10.43 -7.13
CA TYR A 110 -1.48 -10.86 -6.98
C TYR A 110 -1.00 -11.90 -7.99
N ASN A 111 -1.90 -12.71 -8.55
CA ASN A 111 -1.55 -13.79 -9.48
C ASN A 111 -2.70 -14.11 -10.44
N THR A 112 -2.41 -14.87 -11.49
CA THR A 112 -3.38 -15.28 -12.51
C THR A 112 -3.69 -16.78 -12.47
N GLN A 113 -2.83 -17.59 -11.84
CA GLN A 113 -2.91 -19.06 -11.90
C GLN A 113 -2.78 -19.78 -10.55
N GLY A 114 -2.56 -19.07 -9.44
CA GLY A 114 -2.41 -19.74 -8.14
C GLY A 114 -3.62 -20.62 -7.79
N PHE A 115 -4.80 -20.03 -7.92
CA PHE A 115 -6.11 -20.66 -7.75
C PHE A 115 -7.11 -19.98 -8.68
N SER A 116 -8.38 -20.43 -8.70
CA SER A 116 -9.43 -19.81 -9.54
C SER A 116 -10.02 -18.52 -8.96
N ASP A 117 -9.53 -18.02 -7.83
CA ASP A 117 -10.05 -16.83 -7.14
C ASP A 117 -10.04 -15.56 -7.99
N THR A 118 -8.91 -15.26 -8.68
CA THR A 118 -8.82 -14.10 -9.57
C THR A 118 -9.77 -14.22 -10.77
N ALA A 119 -9.90 -15.41 -11.36
CA ALA A 119 -10.85 -15.64 -12.46
C ALA A 119 -12.32 -15.45 -12.00
N ASN A 120 -12.66 -16.00 -10.83
CA ASN A 120 -14.00 -15.83 -10.24
C ASN A 120 -14.28 -14.36 -9.89
N LEU A 121 -13.27 -13.61 -9.42
CA LEU A 121 -13.39 -12.17 -9.14
C LEU A 121 -13.76 -11.39 -10.40
N LEU A 122 -13.09 -11.65 -11.53
CA LEU A 122 -13.39 -10.98 -12.79
C LEU A 122 -14.81 -11.29 -13.27
N ILE A 123 -15.27 -12.54 -13.13
CA ILE A 123 -16.66 -12.92 -13.41
C ILE A 123 -17.63 -12.14 -12.49
N ALA A 124 -17.34 -12.07 -11.18
CA ALA A 124 -18.20 -11.37 -10.23
C ALA A 124 -18.31 -9.86 -10.55
N ILE A 125 -17.20 -9.22 -10.92
CA ILE A 125 -17.19 -7.81 -11.33
C ILE A 125 -18.00 -7.63 -12.61
N ASP A 126 -17.77 -8.45 -13.64
CA ASP A 126 -18.48 -8.35 -14.93
C ASP A 126 -20.00 -8.51 -14.76
N GLU A 127 -20.41 -9.50 -13.97
CA GLU A 127 -21.83 -9.72 -13.66
C GLU A 127 -22.43 -8.55 -12.89
N LEU A 128 -21.73 -8.00 -11.86
CA LEU A 128 -22.23 -6.82 -11.13
C LEU A 128 -22.31 -5.58 -12.01
N MET A 129 -21.34 -5.37 -12.90
CA MET A 129 -21.35 -4.26 -13.86
C MET A 129 -22.47 -4.40 -14.91
N ALA A 130 -22.91 -5.64 -15.19
CA ALA A 130 -24.06 -5.90 -16.07
C ALA A 130 -25.42 -5.78 -15.34
N GLU A 131 -25.47 -6.10 -14.06
CA GLU A 131 -26.69 -6.05 -13.22
C GLU A 131 -27.02 -4.63 -12.75
N ASP A 132 -26.01 -3.78 -12.54
CA ASP A 132 -26.16 -2.45 -11.94
C ASP A 132 -25.28 -1.42 -12.69
N GLU A 133 -25.93 -0.51 -13.43
CA GLU A 133 -25.25 0.53 -14.21
C GLU A 133 -24.39 1.50 -13.38
N ASN A 134 -24.68 1.61 -12.06
CA ASN A 134 -23.94 2.46 -11.15
C ASN A 134 -22.72 1.75 -10.56
N PHE A 135 -22.68 0.42 -10.58
CA PHE A 135 -21.54 -0.34 -10.12
C PHE A 135 -20.39 -0.24 -11.13
N GLU A 136 -19.22 0.15 -10.65
CA GLU A 136 -17.97 0.12 -11.40
C GLU A 136 -16.81 -0.32 -10.52
N MET A 137 -16.02 -1.26 -11.01
CA MET A 137 -14.81 -1.74 -10.34
C MET A 137 -13.76 -2.08 -11.39
N TYR A 138 -12.53 -1.66 -11.14
CA TYR A 138 -11.38 -1.87 -12.01
C TYR A 138 -10.31 -2.68 -11.31
N VAL A 139 -9.45 -3.32 -12.08
CA VAL A 139 -8.43 -4.23 -11.54
C VAL A 139 -7.04 -3.87 -12.05
N MET A 140 -6.10 -3.74 -11.11
CA MET A 140 -4.68 -3.91 -11.31
C MET A 140 -4.39 -5.40 -11.12
N LEU A 141 -4.21 -6.12 -12.24
CA LEU A 141 -4.00 -7.56 -12.25
C LEU A 141 -2.53 -7.87 -11.95
N GLY A 142 -2.27 -8.55 -10.84
CA GLY A 142 -0.96 -9.07 -10.50
C GLY A 142 -0.61 -10.29 -11.37
N ILE A 143 0.64 -10.35 -11.80
CA ILE A 143 1.25 -11.45 -12.54
C ILE A 143 2.39 -11.98 -11.67
N TRP A 144 2.23 -13.15 -11.08
CA TRP A 144 3.24 -13.71 -10.18
C TRP A 144 4.51 -14.08 -10.94
N ILE A 145 5.63 -13.56 -10.49
CA ILE A 145 6.96 -13.85 -11.06
C ILE A 145 7.86 -14.37 -9.94
N ASP A 146 8.51 -15.50 -10.19
CA ASP A 146 9.45 -16.10 -9.25
C ASP A 146 10.70 -16.67 -9.96
N ALA A 147 11.74 -16.93 -9.18
CA ALA A 147 13.00 -17.47 -9.66
C ALA A 147 12.91 -18.99 -9.94
N LEU A 148 13.80 -19.47 -10.76
CA LEU A 148 13.98 -20.92 -10.97
C LEU A 148 14.20 -21.63 -9.63
N ASN A 149 13.51 -22.74 -9.43
CA ASN A 149 13.50 -23.56 -8.23
C ASN A 149 12.79 -22.96 -6.99
N SER A 150 12.17 -21.81 -7.10
CA SER A 150 11.29 -21.29 -6.04
C SER A 150 10.28 -22.37 -5.64
N TRP A 151 9.99 -22.46 -4.34
CA TRP A 151 9.01 -23.43 -3.77
C TRP A 151 9.40 -24.91 -3.92
N THR A 152 10.67 -25.19 -4.24
CA THR A 152 11.22 -26.56 -4.32
C THR A 152 12.32 -26.79 -3.26
N SER A 153 12.82 -28.02 -3.16
CA SER A 153 14.00 -28.34 -2.32
C SER A 153 15.34 -27.98 -2.98
N ASN A 154 15.36 -27.57 -4.24
CA ASN A 154 16.57 -27.19 -4.94
C ASN A 154 17.00 -25.77 -4.58
N PRO A 155 18.28 -25.42 -4.68
CA PRO A 155 18.73 -24.05 -4.51
C PRO A 155 18.04 -23.11 -5.49
N ILE A 156 17.54 -21.97 -4.98
CA ILE A 156 16.93 -20.92 -5.79
C ILE A 156 18.01 -20.20 -6.58
N ASP A 157 17.75 -19.93 -7.85
CA ASP A 157 18.63 -19.12 -8.68
C ASP A 157 17.90 -17.86 -9.16
N PRO A 158 18.13 -16.72 -8.49
CA PRO A 158 17.42 -15.46 -8.81
C PRO A 158 17.77 -14.88 -10.20
N THR A 159 18.79 -15.42 -10.85
CA THR A 159 19.21 -15.01 -12.20
C THR A 159 18.55 -15.81 -13.33
N GLN A 160 17.81 -16.86 -12.96
CA GLN A 160 17.15 -17.76 -13.89
C GLN A 160 15.62 -17.64 -13.79
N ASN A 161 15.00 -17.44 -14.95
CA ASN A 161 13.56 -17.32 -15.07
C ASN A 161 12.88 -18.68 -14.81
N ASN A 162 11.89 -18.72 -13.94
CA ASN A 162 11.03 -19.90 -13.79
C ASN A 162 10.16 -20.05 -15.05
N PRO A 163 10.14 -21.21 -15.72
CA PRO A 163 9.28 -21.42 -16.89
C PRO A 163 7.78 -21.17 -16.63
N ALA A 164 7.33 -21.32 -15.38
CA ALA A 164 5.94 -21.04 -15.00
C ALA A 164 5.54 -19.57 -15.17
N ASN A 165 6.50 -18.64 -15.09
CA ASN A 165 6.25 -17.21 -15.28
C ASN A 165 5.64 -16.90 -16.68
N TYR A 166 6.03 -17.64 -17.72
CA TYR A 166 5.44 -17.47 -19.06
C TYR A 166 3.97 -17.86 -19.10
N ALA A 167 3.56 -18.85 -18.30
CA ALA A 167 2.16 -19.26 -18.20
C ALA A 167 1.33 -18.22 -17.44
N GLU A 168 1.89 -17.60 -16.38
CA GLU A 168 1.28 -16.46 -15.68
C GLU A 168 1.03 -15.28 -16.64
N VAL A 169 2.05 -14.90 -17.42
CA VAL A 169 1.93 -13.82 -18.41
C VAL A 169 0.93 -14.17 -19.52
N ALA A 170 0.95 -15.40 -20.03
CA ALA A 170 -0.01 -15.84 -21.04
C ALA A 170 -1.45 -15.77 -20.51
N LYS A 171 -1.67 -16.17 -19.26
CA LYS A 171 -2.98 -16.09 -18.62
C LYS A 171 -3.43 -14.64 -18.38
N ALA A 172 -2.52 -13.74 -18.02
CA ALA A 172 -2.82 -12.31 -17.92
C ALA A 172 -3.27 -11.73 -19.28
N ILE A 173 -2.62 -12.11 -20.39
CA ILE A 173 -3.02 -11.70 -21.74
C ILE A 173 -4.43 -12.23 -22.08
N GLU A 174 -4.73 -13.46 -21.74
CA GLU A 174 -6.07 -14.04 -21.91
C GLU A 174 -7.12 -13.24 -21.12
N MET A 175 -6.84 -12.99 -19.83
CA MET A 175 -7.75 -12.29 -18.91
C MET A 175 -8.00 -10.84 -19.35
N VAL A 176 -6.96 -10.06 -19.70
CA VAL A 176 -7.13 -8.67 -20.13
C VAL A 176 -7.93 -8.55 -21.43
N ASN A 177 -7.82 -9.52 -22.33
CA ASN A 177 -8.62 -9.57 -23.56
C ASN A 177 -10.06 -10.02 -23.31
N ALA A 178 -10.29 -10.86 -22.30
CA ALA A 178 -11.64 -11.25 -21.89
C ALA A 178 -12.38 -10.12 -21.14
N TYR A 179 -11.65 -9.33 -20.35
CA TYR A 179 -12.21 -8.27 -19.48
C TYR A 179 -11.54 -6.91 -19.71
N PRO A 180 -11.52 -6.34 -20.93
CA PRO A 180 -10.79 -5.11 -21.25
C PRO A 180 -11.35 -3.86 -20.55
N GLU A 181 -12.63 -3.91 -20.15
CA GLU A 181 -13.25 -2.81 -19.41
C GLU A 181 -12.98 -2.87 -17.91
N ILE A 182 -12.49 -4.00 -17.39
CA ILE A 182 -12.22 -4.23 -15.97
C ILE A 182 -10.72 -4.14 -15.70
N ILE A 183 -9.89 -4.88 -16.42
CA ILE A 183 -8.44 -4.90 -16.21
C ILE A 183 -7.81 -3.68 -16.87
N LYS A 184 -7.24 -2.81 -16.08
CA LYS A 184 -6.69 -1.53 -16.54
C LYS A 184 -5.18 -1.41 -16.32
N VAL A 185 -4.60 -2.28 -15.47
CA VAL A 185 -3.17 -2.33 -15.19
C VAL A 185 -2.72 -3.79 -15.09
N LEU A 186 -1.54 -4.09 -15.64
CA LEU A 186 -0.82 -5.36 -15.49
C LEU A 186 0.42 -5.12 -14.64
N ALA A 187 0.51 -5.76 -13.47
CA ALA A 187 1.63 -5.64 -12.54
C ALA A 187 2.49 -6.91 -12.56
N VAL A 188 3.68 -6.82 -13.17
CA VAL A 188 4.61 -7.93 -13.36
C VAL A 188 5.47 -8.11 -12.11
N GLY A 189 5.23 -9.15 -11.33
CA GLY A 189 5.87 -9.41 -10.04
C GLY A 189 5.21 -8.68 -8.87
N ASN A 190 5.33 -9.28 -7.69
CA ASN A 190 4.95 -8.70 -6.41
C ASN A 190 6.12 -8.86 -5.46
N GLU A 191 6.77 -7.75 -5.06
CA GLU A 191 8.02 -7.78 -4.27
C GLU A 191 9.01 -8.83 -4.79
N ALA A 192 9.04 -8.93 -6.12
CA ALA A 192 9.83 -9.96 -6.78
C ALA A 192 11.32 -9.59 -6.87
N MET A 193 11.69 -8.33 -6.68
CA MET A 193 13.10 -7.90 -6.71
C MET A 193 13.73 -7.76 -5.32
N VAL A 194 12.97 -7.93 -4.23
CA VAL A 194 13.53 -7.80 -2.88
C VAL A 194 14.25 -9.05 -2.43
N HIS A 195 15.48 -8.91 -1.94
CA HIS A 195 16.37 -10.02 -1.62
C HIS A 195 15.93 -10.86 -0.41
N TRP A 196 15.01 -10.36 0.42
CA TRP A 196 14.43 -11.16 1.52
C TRP A 196 13.34 -12.13 1.04
N ALA A 197 12.74 -11.90 -0.15
CA ALA A 197 11.77 -12.82 -0.69
C ALA A 197 12.46 -14.10 -1.16
N PRO A 198 12.01 -15.31 -0.72
CA PRO A 198 12.65 -16.56 -1.09
C PRO A 198 12.45 -16.92 -2.57
N TYR A 199 11.67 -16.15 -3.28
CA TYR A 199 11.36 -16.30 -4.71
C TYR A 199 11.93 -15.17 -5.58
N HIS A 200 12.73 -14.28 -5.01
CA HIS A 200 13.17 -13.06 -5.70
C HIS A 200 13.92 -13.36 -7.01
N VAL A 201 13.78 -12.43 -7.93
CA VAL A 201 14.43 -12.42 -9.23
C VAL A 201 15.21 -11.13 -9.44
N THR A 202 16.15 -11.15 -10.39
CA THR A 202 16.81 -9.91 -10.81
C THR A 202 15.88 -9.04 -11.67
N PRO A 203 16.11 -7.72 -11.75
CA PRO A 203 15.38 -6.82 -12.66
C PRO A 203 15.37 -7.27 -14.13
N THR A 204 16.35 -8.07 -14.56
CA THR A 204 16.41 -8.63 -15.93
C THR A 204 15.19 -9.49 -16.24
N ILE A 205 14.76 -10.33 -15.28
CA ILE A 205 13.61 -11.24 -15.48
C ILE A 205 12.30 -10.44 -15.51
N ILE A 206 12.13 -9.45 -14.63
CA ILE A 206 10.96 -8.57 -14.68
C ILE A 206 10.90 -7.81 -15.99
N LEU A 207 12.03 -7.23 -16.45
CA LEU A 207 12.13 -6.51 -17.70
C LEU A 207 11.76 -7.39 -18.90
N GLU A 208 12.16 -8.66 -18.90
CA GLU A 208 11.80 -9.62 -19.95
C GLU A 208 10.27 -9.72 -20.10
N HIS A 209 9.55 -9.96 -19.00
CA HIS A 209 8.10 -10.11 -19.01
C HIS A 209 7.36 -8.80 -19.27
N VAL A 210 7.86 -7.68 -18.76
CA VAL A 210 7.36 -6.34 -19.11
C VAL A 210 7.46 -6.09 -20.60
N ASN A 211 8.59 -6.43 -21.23
CA ASN A 211 8.78 -6.24 -22.66
C ASN A 211 7.87 -7.16 -23.50
N ILE A 212 7.62 -8.39 -23.07
CA ILE A 212 6.64 -9.27 -23.73
C ILE A 212 5.25 -8.60 -23.75
N LEU A 213 4.78 -8.07 -22.63
CA LEU A 213 3.48 -7.41 -22.55
C LEU A 213 3.43 -6.12 -23.37
N ARG A 214 4.51 -5.33 -23.36
CA ARG A 214 4.62 -4.12 -24.20
C ARG A 214 4.55 -4.45 -25.69
N GLU A 215 5.28 -5.48 -26.13
CA GLU A 215 5.21 -5.94 -27.53
C GLU A 215 3.78 -6.36 -27.89
N LYS A 216 3.08 -7.09 -27.02
CA LYS A 216 1.68 -7.46 -27.23
C LYS A 216 0.76 -6.23 -27.33
N ARG A 217 0.97 -5.21 -26.50
CA ARG A 217 0.22 -3.96 -26.56
C ARG A 217 0.51 -3.19 -27.86
N ASP A 218 1.77 -3.05 -28.22
CA ASP A 218 2.20 -2.31 -29.38
C ASP A 218 1.72 -2.96 -30.71
N ASN A 219 1.57 -4.29 -30.72
CA ASN A 219 1.01 -5.07 -31.82
C ASN A 219 -0.53 -5.10 -31.83
N GLY A 220 -1.19 -4.51 -30.82
CA GLY A 220 -2.66 -4.51 -30.71
C GLY A 220 -3.25 -5.86 -30.26
N GLU A 221 -2.43 -6.74 -29.66
CA GLU A 221 -2.86 -8.02 -29.12
C GLU A 221 -3.46 -7.91 -27.72
N ILE A 222 -3.23 -6.80 -27.01
CA ILE A 222 -3.93 -6.37 -25.79
C ILE A 222 -4.34 -4.89 -25.92
N PRO A 223 -5.29 -4.40 -25.08
CA PRO A 223 -5.79 -3.03 -25.20
C PRO A 223 -4.69 -1.97 -25.04
N ALA A 224 -4.71 -0.95 -25.88
CA ALA A 224 -3.65 0.08 -25.93
C ALA A 224 -3.59 0.97 -24.67
N ASN A 225 -4.68 1.05 -23.91
CA ASN A 225 -4.78 1.86 -22.69
C ASN A 225 -4.56 1.05 -21.39
N VAL A 226 -4.08 -0.17 -21.49
CA VAL A 226 -3.63 -0.95 -20.33
C VAL A 226 -2.21 -0.54 -19.98
N TRP A 227 -1.99 -0.09 -18.76
CA TRP A 227 -0.66 0.20 -18.27
C TRP A 227 0.04 -1.04 -17.72
N ILE A 228 1.36 -1.09 -17.89
CA ILE A 228 2.23 -2.19 -17.49
C ILE A 228 3.23 -1.64 -16.47
N THR A 229 3.31 -2.29 -15.32
CA THR A 229 4.27 -1.94 -14.25
C THR A 229 4.86 -3.20 -13.61
N SER A 230 5.76 -3.02 -12.67
CA SER A 230 6.09 -3.98 -11.62
C SER A 230 5.74 -3.35 -10.28
N SER A 231 5.35 -4.14 -9.29
CA SER A 231 4.95 -3.64 -7.99
C SER A 231 5.92 -4.16 -6.93
N ASP A 232 6.78 -3.27 -6.43
CA ASP A 232 7.94 -3.67 -5.63
C ASP A 232 8.34 -2.62 -4.59
N ASN A 233 9.18 -3.01 -3.66
CA ASN A 233 9.68 -2.19 -2.57
C ASN A 233 10.47 -0.97 -3.08
N PHE A 234 10.39 0.13 -2.35
CA PHE A 234 11.10 1.38 -2.67
C PHE A 234 12.60 1.19 -2.84
N ALA A 235 13.25 0.33 -2.05
CA ALA A 235 14.69 0.10 -2.12
C ALA A 235 15.10 -0.53 -3.45
N SER A 236 14.29 -1.47 -3.96
CA SER A 236 14.48 -2.08 -5.28
C SER A 236 14.34 -1.04 -6.39
N TRP A 237 13.31 -0.20 -6.33
CA TRP A 237 13.07 0.85 -7.33
C TRP A 237 14.10 1.99 -7.29
N ALA A 238 14.64 2.32 -6.12
CA ALA A 238 15.67 3.33 -5.97
C ALA A 238 17.10 2.81 -6.19
N GLY A 239 17.27 1.52 -6.49
CA GLY A 239 18.58 0.91 -6.67
C GLY A 239 19.50 1.05 -5.46
N GLN A 240 18.95 0.98 -4.24
CA GLN A 240 19.70 1.19 -3.01
C GLN A 240 20.62 0.00 -2.71
N GLY A 241 21.92 0.28 -2.43
CA GLY A 241 22.88 -0.75 -2.04
C GLY A 241 22.97 -1.89 -3.05
N ASP A 242 22.66 -3.11 -2.61
CA ASP A 242 22.72 -4.33 -3.43
C ASP A 242 21.63 -4.42 -4.50
N TYR A 243 20.62 -3.53 -4.46
CA TYR A 243 19.59 -3.42 -5.52
C TYR A 243 20.06 -2.63 -6.75
N ASN A 244 21.27 -2.08 -6.75
CA ASN A 244 21.83 -1.41 -7.92
C ASN A 244 22.18 -2.44 -9.00
N HIS A 245 21.24 -2.67 -9.92
CA HIS A 245 21.36 -3.65 -10.99
C HIS A 245 21.43 -2.99 -12.38
N PRO A 246 22.28 -3.48 -13.34
CA PRO A 246 22.45 -2.86 -14.66
C PRO A 246 21.16 -2.72 -15.50
N ASP A 247 20.19 -3.61 -15.27
CA ASP A 247 18.92 -3.60 -16.01
C ASP A 247 17.80 -2.83 -15.28
N LEU A 248 18.04 -2.32 -14.05
CA LEU A 248 17.03 -1.56 -13.32
C LEU A 248 16.63 -0.27 -14.05
N ALA A 249 17.61 0.47 -14.59
CA ALA A 249 17.33 1.67 -15.37
C ALA A 249 16.47 1.36 -16.61
N LYS A 250 16.75 0.25 -17.30
CA LYS A 250 15.96 -0.20 -18.44
C LYS A 250 14.54 -0.62 -18.04
N LEU A 251 14.40 -1.25 -16.87
CA LEU A 251 13.09 -1.61 -16.32
C LEU A 251 12.28 -0.34 -16.00
N VAL A 252 12.91 0.63 -15.33
CA VAL A 252 12.29 1.94 -15.03
C VAL A 252 11.82 2.64 -16.31
N GLU A 253 12.59 2.59 -17.39
CA GLU A 253 12.19 3.14 -18.69
C GLU A 253 11.04 2.34 -19.34
N ALA A 254 11.02 1.03 -19.14
CA ALA A 254 10.07 0.13 -19.78
C ALA A 254 8.66 0.16 -19.15
N VAL A 255 8.53 0.31 -17.85
CA VAL A 255 7.21 0.38 -17.17
C VAL A 255 6.49 1.70 -17.46
N ASP A 256 5.17 1.75 -17.41
CA ASP A 256 4.41 2.98 -17.66
C ASP A 256 4.43 3.91 -16.44
N TYR A 257 4.51 3.37 -15.23
CA TYR A 257 4.65 4.10 -13.96
C TYR A 257 5.37 3.23 -12.92
N ILE A 258 5.75 3.82 -11.79
CA ILE A 258 6.35 3.11 -10.66
C ILE A 258 5.26 2.73 -9.66
N SER A 259 5.05 1.44 -9.43
CA SER A 259 4.22 0.92 -8.35
C SER A 259 5.09 0.59 -7.16
N LEU A 260 5.06 1.48 -6.15
CA LEU A 260 5.99 1.49 -5.02
C LEU A 260 5.35 0.87 -3.79
N HIS A 261 6.07 -0.03 -3.12
CA HIS A 261 5.71 -0.53 -1.79
C HIS A 261 6.55 0.14 -0.71
N SER A 262 5.90 0.54 0.38
CA SER A 262 6.53 1.11 1.56
C SER A 262 5.70 0.79 2.80
N TYR A 263 6.33 0.21 3.81
CA TYR A 263 5.65 -0.20 5.05
C TYR A 263 6.31 0.40 6.29
N PRO A 264 5.99 1.64 6.66
CA PRO A 264 6.42 2.19 7.95
C PRO A 264 6.02 1.32 9.14
N PHE A 265 4.93 0.57 9.05
CA PHE A 265 4.52 -0.39 10.07
C PHE A 265 5.65 -1.37 10.41
N HIS A 266 6.23 -2.03 9.41
CA HIS A 266 7.34 -2.96 9.62
C HIS A 266 8.60 -2.24 10.11
N ASP A 267 8.84 -1.04 9.61
CA ASP A 267 10.00 -0.22 9.98
C ASP A 267 9.93 0.28 11.43
N THR A 268 8.74 0.27 12.09
CA THR A 268 8.65 0.51 13.54
C THR A 268 9.49 -0.46 14.36
N HIS A 269 9.78 -1.66 13.83
CA HIS A 269 10.64 -2.66 14.43
C HIS A 269 12.04 -2.65 13.82
N TYR A 270 12.16 -2.63 12.48
CA TYR A 270 13.44 -2.85 11.78
C TYR A 270 14.27 -1.56 11.61
N ALA A 271 13.62 -0.39 11.50
CA ALA A 271 14.27 0.91 11.28
C ALA A 271 13.61 2.01 12.13
N ASN A 272 13.46 1.78 13.42
CA ASN A 272 12.55 2.44 14.34
C ASN A 272 12.88 3.89 14.74
N ALA A 273 13.92 4.52 14.19
CA ALA A 273 14.36 5.84 14.63
C ALA A 273 13.26 6.92 14.53
N PHE A 274 12.40 6.84 13.51
CA PHE A 274 11.26 7.74 13.31
C PHE A 274 10.11 7.46 14.29
N TRP A 275 10.01 6.22 14.78
CA TRP A 275 8.89 5.74 15.58
C TRP A 275 9.03 6.09 17.05
N LEU A 276 10.26 6.07 17.58
CA LEU A 276 10.53 6.32 19.00
C LEU A 276 10.10 7.73 19.42
N VAL A 277 9.55 7.85 20.64
CA VAL A 277 9.12 9.11 21.25
C VAL A 277 10.36 9.93 21.66
N PRO A 278 10.62 11.10 21.03
CA PRO A 278 11.75 11.93 21.38
C PRO A 278 11.54 12.61 22.74
N GLU A 279 12.60 13.23 23.30
CA GLU A 279 12.58 13.79 24.65
C GLU A 279 11.50 14.87 24.81
N GLU A 280 11.37 15.73 23.84
CA GLU A 280 10.38 16.84 23.82
C GLU A 280 8.92 16.38 23.84
N GLU A 281 8.64 15.17 23.39
CA GLU A 281 7.29 14.58 23.37
C GLU A 281 6.99 13.71 24.59
N GLN A 282 7.96 13.43 25.46
CA GLN A 282 7.76 12.49 26.56
C GLN A 282 6.72 12.94 27.60
N SER A 283 6.46 14.24 27.71
CA SER A 283 5.44 14.81 28.59
C SER A 283 4.02 14.79 28.01
N LEU A 284 3.85 14.46 26.73
CA LEU A 284 2.55 14.37 26.07
C LEU A 284 1.74 13.18 26.62
N THR A 285 0.43 13.21 26.43
CA THR A 285 -0.45 12.07 26.68
C THR A 285 -0.14 10.92 25.73
N THR A 286 -0.66 9.71 26.01
CA THR A 286 -0.48 8.53 25.16
C THR A 286 -0.95 8.81 23.73
N ILE A 287 -2.14 9.38 23.57
CA ILE A 287 -2.72 9.66 22.25
C ILE A 287 -1.88 10.70 21.50
N GLU A 288 -1.51 11.82 22.14
CA GLU A 288 -0.67 12.84 21.50
C GLU A 288 0.69 12.30 21.05
N LYS A 289 1.29 11.38 21.83
CA LYS A 289 2.55 10.68 21.41
C LYS A 289 2.33 9.81 20.19
N VAL A 290 1.20 9.11 20.12
CA VAL A 290 0.83 8.27 18.99
C VAL A 290 0.59 9.13 17.77
N ASP A 291 -0.19 10.19 17.87
CA ASP A 291 -0.48 11.09 16.75
C ASP A 291 0.81 11.70 16.16
N ALA A 292 1.72 12.14 17.02
CA ALA A 292 3.02 12.64 16.60
C ALA A 292 3.86 11.53 15.90
N ALA A 293 3.84 10.31 16.41
CA ALA A 293 4.53 9.18 15.81
C ALA A 293 3.92 8.78 14.45
N MET A 294 2.60 8.85 14.29
CA MET A 294 1.92 8.59 13.02
C MET A 294 2.27 9.64 11.96
N LEU A 295 2.39 10.91 12.34
CA LEU A 295 2.91 11.94 11.44
C LEU A 295 4.35 11.64 10.99
N ARG A 296 5.22 11.17 11.90
CA ARG A 296 6.58 10.74 11.55
C ARG A 296 6.58 9.49 10.66
N ALA A 297 5.66 8.55 10.87
CA ALA A 297 5.50 7.37 10.01
C ALA A 297 5.13 7.79 8.57
N LYS A 298 4.21 8.75 8.40
CA LYS A 298 3.93 9.35 7.09
C LYS A 298 5.20 9.96 6.48
N GLN A 299 5.96 10.79 7.21
CA GLN A 299 7.19 11.42 6.71
C GLN A 299 8.25 10.38 6.35
N HIS A 300 8.31 9.27 7.07
CA HIS A 300 9.19 8.14 6.76
C HIS A 300 8.83 7.52 5.39
N LEU A 301 7.56 7.23 5.12
CA LEU A 301 7.10 6.78 3.80
C LEU A 301 7.45 7.81 2.71
N LEU A 302 7.19 9.10 2.94
CA LEU A 302 7.50 10.14 1.97
C LEU A 302 9.00 10.23 1.66
N SER A 303 9.86 9.99 2.66
CA SER A 303 11.30 9.92 2.44
C SER A 303 11.70 8.77 1.50
N GLN A 304 11.01 7.63 1.58
CA GLN A 304 11.21 6.49 0.69
C GLN A 304 10.70 6.77 -0.74
N VAL A 305 9.56 7.46 -0.88
CA VAL A 305 9.09 7.96 -2.18
C VAL A 305 10.11 8.93 -2.78
N LYS A 306 10.68 9.82 -1.96
CA LYS A 306 11.70 10.79 -2.39
C LYS A 306 12.95 10.09 -2.95
N LEU A 307 13.41 9.01 -2.33
CA LEU A 307 14.56 8.22 -2.84
C LEU A 307 14.30 7.71 -4.26
N VAL A 308 13.07 7.24 -4.53
CA VAL A 308 12.70 6.79 -5.88
C VAL A 308 12.60 7.97 -6.84
N GLN A 309 12.00 9.10 -6.44
CA GLN A 309 11.99 10.32 -7.27
C GLN A 309 13.42 10.78 -7.63
N ASP A 310 14.34 10.74 -6.67
CA ASP A 310 15.73 11.15 -6.90
C ASP A 310 16.45 10.19 -7.86
N TYR A 311 16.18 8.90 -7.77
CA TYR A 311 16.70 7.92 -8.71
C TYR A 311 16.17 8.16 -10.14
N LEU A 312 14.84 8.37 -10.30
CA LEU A 312 14.22 8.71 -11.58
C LEU A 312 14.83 9.99 -12.17
N ALA A 313 14.99 11.03 -11.36
CA ALA A 313 15.60 12.30 -11.77
C ALA A 313 17.05 12.10 -12.22
N GLY A 314 17.82 11.26 -11.52
CA GLY A 314 19.20 10.90 -11.87
C GLY A 314 19.29 10.18 -13.23
N LEU A 315 18.25 9.44 -13.63
CA LEU A 315 18.14 8.80 -14.94
C LEU A 315 17.58 9.75 -16.02
N GLY A 316 17.07 10.94 -15.65
CA GLY A 316 16.34 11.82 -16.56
C GLY A 316 14.96 11.28 -16.96
N VAL A 317 14.39 10.38 -16.15
CA VAL A 317 13.08 9.75 -16.39
C VAL A 317 12.03 10.48 -15.60
N ASN A 318 10.90 10.80 -16.24
CA ASN A 318 9.77 11.49 -15.63
C ASN A 318 8.53 10.58 -15.66
N LYS A 319 8.30 9.83 -14.58
CA LYS A 319 7.17 8.90 -14.45
C LYS A 319 6.40 9.13 -13.17
N GLN A 320 5.09 8.83 -13.21
CA GLN A 320 4.27 8.84 -12.02
C GLN A 320 4.72 7.74 -11.04
N ILE A 321 4.56 8.04 -9.75
CA ILE A 321 4.74 7.08 -8.67
C ILE A 321 3.39 6.92 -7.98
N HIS A 322 2.86 5.70 -7.96
CA HIS A 322 1.70 5.33 -7.18
C HIS A 322 2.11 4.35 -6.08
N ILE A 323 1.43 4.41 -4.94
CA ILE A 323 1.67 3.46 -3.86
C ILE A 323 0.96 2.16 -4.21
N GLY A 324 1.73 1.18 -4.68
CA GLY A 324 1.24 -0.15 -5.03
C GLY A 324 0.88 -0.97 -3.82
N GLU A 325 1.53 -0.69 -2.67
CA GLU A 325 1.20 -1.33 -1.41
C GLU A 325 1.74 -0.53 -0.22
N THR A 326 0.88 -0.29 0.76
CA THR A 326 1.20 0.15 2.12
C THR A 326 0.04 -0.21 3.04
N GLY A 327 0.30 -0.32 4.33
CA GLY A 327 -0.74 -0.67 5.27
C GLY A 327 -0.28 -0.58 6.71
N TRP A 328 -1.23 -0.83 7.63
CA TRP A 328 -0.99 -0.86 9.05
C TRP A 328 -1.81 -1.97 9.68
N ALA A 329 -1.17 -2.91 10.38
CA ALA A 329 -1.87 -3.99 11.07
C ALA A 329 -2.50 -3.50 12.37
N SER A 330 -3.70 -4.01 12.66
CA SER A 330 -4.46 -3.64 13.86
C SER A 330 -4.17 -4.54 15.06
N GLU A 331 -3.55 -5.70 14.86
CA GLU A 331 -3.31 -6.68 15.91
C GLU A 331 -1.97 -7.40 15.71
N THR A 332 -1.32 -7.75 16.82
CA THR A 332 -0.15 -8.63 16.85
C THR A 332 0.18 -9.05 18.28
N ASN A 333 0.95 -10.11 18.44
CA ASN A 333 1.35 -10.61 19.76
C ASN A 333 2.86 -10.61 20.04
N VAL A 334 3.73 -10.14 19.13
CA VAL A 334 5.20 -10.18 19.31
C VAL A 334 5.90 -8.87 18.93
N MET A 335 6.31 -8.71 17.67
CA MET A 335 7.24 -7.62 17.26
C MET A 335 6.60 -6.23 17.35
N TYR A 336 5.30 -6.14 17.14
CA TYR A 336 4.57 -4.88 17.03
C TYR A 336 3.58 -4.67 18.17
N GLY A 337 3.54 -5.60 19.16
CA GLY A 337 2.73 -5.52 20.36
C GLY A 337 3.47 -4.90 21.55
N ASP A 338 2.98 -5.22 22.76
CA ASP A 338 3.38 -4.61 24.04
C ASP A 338 4.88 -4.71 24.33
N GLU A 339 5.47 -5.86 24.02
CA GLU A 339 6.89 -6.13 24.26
C GLU A 339 7.78 -5.64 23.10
N GLY A 340 7.17 -5.26 21.98
CA GLY A 340 7.86 -4.82 20.77
C GLY A 340 7.76 -3.32 20.53
N SER A 341 7.47 -2.94 19.30
CA SER A 341 7.37 -1.54 18.87
C SER A 341 6.07 -0.84 19.30
N LYS A 342 5.06 -1.57 19.76
CA LYS A 342 3.73 -1.07 20.14
C LYS A 342 3.00 -0.40 18.97
N ALA A 343 3.25 -0.89 17.77
CA ALA A 343 2.70 -0.29 16.55
C ALA A 343 1.27 -0.75 16.25
N ALA A 344 0.90 -1.97 16.62
CA ALA A 344 -0.35 -2.57 16.18
C ALA A 344 -1.51 -2.26 17.12
N ASP A 345 -2.49 -1.53 16.64
CA ASP A 345 -3.86 -1.39 17.14
C ASP A 345 -4.75 -0.70 16.10
N GLU A 346 -6.07 -0.72 16.32
CA GLU A 346 -7.05 -0.16 15.37
C GLU A 346 -7.00 1.37 15.29
N TYR A 347 -6.60 2.08 16.36
CA TYR A 347 -6.45 3.54 16.34
C TYR A 347 -5.33 3.97 15.40
N LYS A 348 -4.17 3.29 15.49
CA LYS A 348 -3.03 3.60 14.62
C LYS A 348 -3.29 3.20 13.17
N GLN A 349 -4.06 2.11 12.95
CA GLN A 349 -4.49 1.73 11.60
C GLN A 349 -5.33 2.84 10.97
N GLU A 350 -6.32 3.38 11.69
CA GLU A 350 -7.16 4.50 11.25
C GLU A 350 -6.33 5.75 10.99
N ALA A 351 -5.50 6.16 11.94
CA ALA A 351 -4.66 7.34 11.80
C ALA A 351 -3.72 7.25 10.58
N PHE A 352 -3.11 6.08 10.34
CA PHE A 352 -2.26 5.89 9.16
C PHE A 352 -3.04 5.90 7.86
N PHE A 353 -4.19 5.21 7.82
CA PHE A 353 -5.06 5.20 6.65
C PHE A 353 -5.48 6.61 6.24
N ASP A 354 -5.96 7.42 7.19
CA ASP A 354 -6.43 8.77 6.94
C ASP A 354 -5.30 9.69 6.49
N LEU A 355 -4.13 9.64 7.16
CA LEU A 355 -2.95 10.42 6.77
C LEU A 355 -2.47 10.08 5.35
N MET A 356 -2.45 8.81 5.00
CA MET A 356 -2.00 8.36 3.69
C MET A 356 -3.03 8.64 2.59
N ARG A 357 -4.32 8.48 2.90
CA ARG A 357 -5.40 8.80 1.97
C ARG A 357 -5.44 10.30 1.65
N ALA A 358 -5.36 11.15 2.67
CA ALA A 358 -5.32 12.59 2.47
C ALA A 358 -4.11 13.02 1.63
N TRP A 359 -2.92 12.50 1.96
CA TRP A 359 -1.72 12.79 1.19
C TRP A 359 -1.81 12.30 -0.26
N SER A 360 -2.28 11.08 -0.48
CA SER A 360 -2.34 10.50 -1.83
C SER A 360 -3.27 11.29 -2.75
N GLN A 361 -4.40 11.80 -2.23
CA GLN A 361 -5.32 12.66 -2.95
C GLN A 361 -4.68 14.00 -3.31
N GLU A 362 -3.98 14.63 -2.38
CA GLU A 362 -3.27 15.89 -2.60
C GLU A 362 -2.11 15.73 -3.59
N PHE A 363 -1.34 14.66 -3.44
CA PHE A 363 -0.18 14.37 -4.30
C PHE A 363 -0.58 13.88 -5.70
N GLY A 364 -1.82 13.41 -5.89
CA GLY A 364 -2.29 12.81 -7.13
C GLY A 364 -1.73 11.40 -7.35
N ALA A 365 -1.62 10.61 -6.29
CA ALA A 365 -1.22 9.21 -6.35
C ALA A 365 -2.40 8.29 -6.04
N SER A 366 -2.49 7.14 -6.72
CA SER A 366 -3.29 6.02 -6.22
C SER A 366 -2.62 5.40 -5.01
N LEU A 367 -3.42 5.02 -4.04
CA LEU A 367 -3.00 4.35 -2.82
C LEU A 367 -3.70 2.98 -2.74
N PHE A 368 -2.99 1.91 -3.05
CA PHE A 368 -3.46 0.55 -2.81
C PHE A 368 -3.18 0.19 -1.35
N PHE A 369 -4.11 0.58 -0.47
CA PHE A 369 -3.96 0.26 0.95
C PHE A 369 -4.10 -1.25 1.15
N PHE A 370 -3.22 -1.81 1.94
CA PHE A 370 -3.22 -3.21 2.28
C PHE A 370 -3.87 -3.37 3.65
N GLN A 371 -5.11 -3.94 3.76
CA GLN A 371 -5.94 -4.45 2.67
C GLN A 371 -7.45 -4.36 3.01
N ALA A 372 -8.33 -4.85 2.12
CA ALA A 372 -9.79 -4.75 2.34
C ALA A 372 -10.28 -5.59 3.52
N PHE A 373 -9.85 -6.86 3.61
CA PHE A 373 -10.28 -7.83 4.63
C PHE A 373 -9.07 -8.47 5.29
N ASP A 374 -9.20 -8.84 6.56
CA ASP A 374 -8.22 -9.70 7.22
C ASP A 374 -8.11 -11.06 6.50
N GLU A 375 -6.88 -11.57 6.40
CA GLU A 375 -6.60 -12.84 5.72
C GLU A 375 -6.08 -13.89 6.70
N PRO A 376 -6.96 -14.73 7.26
CA PRO A 376 -6.62 -15.67 8.34
C PRO A 376 -5.62 -16.77 7.94
N TRP A 377 -5.35 -16.94 6.64
CA TRP A 377 -4.38 -17.91 6.11
C TRP A 377 -2.94 -17.42 6.11
N LYS A 378 -2.72 -16.08 6.24
CA LYS A 378 -1.39 -15.47 6.23
C LYS A 378 -0.63 -15.73 7.53
N GLY A 379 0.68 -15.49 7.49
CA GLY A 379 1.57 -15.63 8.65
C GLY A 379 1.66 -17.05 9.19
N ALA A 380 2.13 -17.20 10.42
CA ALA A 380 2.29 -18.49 11.06
C ALA A 380 0.90 -19.11 11.39
N ALA A 381 0.71 -20.38 11.01
CA ALA A 381 -0.57 -21.07 11.18
C ALA A 381 -0.98 -21.24 12.66
N ASP A 382 0.00 -21.34 13.56
CA ASP A 382 -0.19 -21.49 15.01
C ASP A 382 -0.20 -20.14 15.76
N ASN A 383 -0.06 -19.03 15.05
CA ASN A 383 -0.09 -17.69 15.62
C ASN A 383 -1.34 -16.90 15.16
N PRO A 384 -2.45 -16.93 15.89
CA PRO A 384 -3.65 -16.18 15.52
C PRO A 384 -3.45 -14.66 15.53
N GLY A 385 -2.54 -14.13 16.34
CA GLY A 385 -2.20 -12.71 16.42
C GLY A 385 -1.06 -12.30 15.49
N ASP A 386 -0.72 -13.08 14.47
CA ASP A 386 0.29 -12.67 13.50
C ASP A 386 -0.19 -11.45 12.71
N SER A 387 0.63 -10.38 12.70
CA SER A 387 0.27 -9.12 12.05
C SER A 387 -0.17 -9.27 10.60
N GLU A 388 0.40 -10.26 9.88
CA GLU A 388 0.05 -10.54 8.48
C GLU A 388 -1.44 -10.90 8.27
N LYS A 389 -2.12 -11.35 9.32
CA LYS A 389 -3.55 -11.68 9.30
C LYS A 389 -4.46 -10.46 9.49
N HIS A 390 -3.93 -9.33 10.01
CA HIS A 390 -4.72 -8.26 10.61
C HIS A 390 -4.56 -6.88 9.94
N PHE A 391 -4.19 -6.86 8.66
CA PHE A 391 -4.10 -5.62 7.88
C PHE A 391 -5.44 -5.15 7.29
N GLY A 392 -6.49 -5.98 7.32
CA GLY A 392 -7.80 -5.66 6.74
C GLY A 392 -8.50 -4.47 7.41
N LEU A 393 -9.40 -3.82 6.68
CA LEU A 393 -10.35 -2.83 7.23
C LEU A 393 -11.55 -3.52 7.88
N ILE A 394 -11.85 -4.74 7.45
CA ILE A 394 -12.84 -5.64 8.05
C ILE A 394 -12.08 -6.83 8.64
N ASP A 395 -12.37 -7.17 9.89
CA ASP A 395 -11.66 -8.20 10.64
C ASP A 395 -12.06 -9.63 10.22
N ILE A 396 -11.36 -10.64 10.78
CA ILE A 396 -11.62 -12.07 10.48
C ILE A 396 -13.00 -12.56 10.94
N ASN A 397 -13.74 -11.78 11.72
CA ASN A 397 -15.10 -12.06 12.20
C ASN A 397 -16.15 -11.21 11.46
N ASP A 398 -15.75 -10.59 10.34
CA ASP A 398 -16.57 -9.72 9.52
C ASP A 398 -17.05 -8.42 10.25
N ASN A 399 -16.30 -7.94 11.26
CA ASN A 399 -16.57 -6.66 11.87
C ASN A 399 -15.76 -5.54 11.18
N ALA A 400 -16.38 -4.38 11.05
CA ALA A 400 -15.71 -3.15 10.63
C ALA A 400 -14.76 -2.70 11.74
N LYS A 401 -13.48 -2.58 11.42
CA LYS A 401 -12.49 -2.01 12.34
C LYS A 401 -12.67 -0.49 12.47
N TYR A 402 -12.04 0.11 13.46
CA TYR A 402 -12.22 1.51 13.84
C TYR A 402 -12.07 2.47 12.66
N VAL A 403 -11.19 2.17 11.73
CA VAL A 403 -10.91 2.93 10.51
C VAL A 403 -12.14 3.18 9.60
N ILE A 404 -13.17 2.35 9.69
CA ILE A 404 -14.41 2.49 8.88
C ILE A 404 -15.69 2.52 9.72
N TRP A 405 -15.59 2.85 11.02
CA TRP A 405 -16.76 2.94 11.88
C TRP A 405 -17.74 4.05 11.46
N ASP A 406 -17.24 5.14 10.91
CA ASP A 406 -18.05 6.22 10.36
C ASP A 406 -18.97 5.74 9.22
N LEU A 407 -18.51 4.79 8.40
CA LEU A 407 -19.33 4.16 7.37
C LEU A 407 -20.44 3.30 7.96
N VAL A 408 -20.17 2.57 9.06
CA VAL A 408 -21.20 1.84 9.79
C VAL A 408 -22.26 2.79 10.36
N ASP A 409 -21.82 3.90 11.00
CA ASP A 409 -22.72 4.93 11.55
C ASP A 409 -23.54 5.64 10.47
N ALA A 410 -22.94 5.84 9.29
CA ALA A 410 -23.63 6.40 8.13
C ALA A 410 -24.64 5.41 7.49
N GLY A 411 -24.60 4.14 7.91
CA GLY A 411 -25.47 3.09 7.33
C GLY A 411 -25.02 2.61 5.97
N ALA A 412 -23.75 2.80 5.59
CA ALA A 412 -23.22 2.41 4.29
C ALA A 412 -23.35 0.90 4.02
N PHE A 413 -23.31 0.08 5.06
CA PHE A 413 -23.40 -1.38 4.98
C PHE A 413 -24.83 -1.93 5.21
N ASN A 414 -25.85 -1.06 5.30
CA ASN A 414 -27.23 -1.50 5.54
C ASN A 414 -27.73 -2.41 4.41
N GLY A 415 -28.12 -3.64 4.76
CA GLY A 415 -28.59 -4.63 3.78
C GLY A 415 -27.49 -5.36 3.02
N ILE A 416 -26.23 -5.07 3.30
CA ILE A 416 -25.07 -5.82 2.78
C ILE A 416 -24.59 -6.76 3.88
N THR A 417 -24.34 -8.00 3.51
CA THR A 417 -23.85 -9.03 4.44
C THR A 417 -22.58 -9.69 3.88
N ARG A 418 -21.78 -10.28 4.75
CA ARG A 418 -20.70 -11.20 4.39
C ARG A 418 -20.93 -12.53 5.09
N ALA A 419 -20.94 -13.61 4.33
CA ALA A 419 -21.28 -14.95 4.86
C ALA A 419 -22.61 -14.97 5.65
N GLY A 420 -23.57 -14.12 5.28
CA GLY A 420 -24.88 -13.96 5.95
C GLY A 420 -24.85 -13.15 7.25
N LEU A 421 -23.69 -12.58 7.63
CA LEU A 421 -23.56 -11.72 8.82
C LEU A 421 -23.63 -10.24 8.41
N ASN A 422 -24.26 -9.42 9.23
CA ASN A 422 -24.23 -7.97 9.07
C ASN A 422 -22.87 -7.42 9.52
N ILE A 423 -22.38 -6.40 8.83
CA ILE A 423 -21.17 -5.69 9.23
C ILE A 423 -21.52 -4.79 10.44
N VAL A 424 -20.84 -5.04 11.55
CA VAL A 424 -20.96 -4.27 12.78
C VAL A 424 -19.58 -3.76 13.21
N LYS A 425 -19.54 -2.75 14.11
CA LYS A 425 -18.28 -2.22 14.63
C LYS A 425 -17.53 -3.27 15.46
N SER A 426 -16.22 -3.35 15.27
CA SER A 426 -15.28 -4.04 16.18
C SER A 426 -15.38 -3.48 17.61
N GLN A 427 -14.72 -4.07 18.57
CA GLN A 427 -14.65 -3.61 19.96
C GLN A 427 -16.04 -3.36 20.61
N GLY A 428 -17.08 -4.04 20.12
CA GLY A 428 -18.47 -3.85 20.55
C GLY A 428 -19.06 -2.49 20.22
N GLY A 429 -18.45 -1.74 19.31
CA GLY A 429 -18.85 -0.39 18.92
C GLY A 429 -18.58 0.67 20.00
N VAL A 430 -17.70 0.37 20.97
CA VAL A 430 -17.36 1.26 22.09
C VAL A 430 -15.99 1.89 21.83
N GLU A 431 -15.96 3.17 21.45
CA GLU A 431 -14.73 3.91 21.13
C GLU A 431 -13.72 3.88 22.30
N GLN A 432 -14.19 3.92 23.56
CA GLN A 432 -13.30 3.86 24.71
C GLN A 432 -12.49 2.56 24.75
N ASN A 433 -13.04 1.43 24.27
CA ASN A 433 -12.29 0.17 24.21
C ASN A 433 -11.12 0.26 23.21
N VAL A 434 -11.31 0.98 22.11
CA VAL A 434 -10.21 1.25 21.16
C VAL A 434 -9.15 2.11 21.83
N LEU A 435 -9.54 3.23 22.46
CA LEU A 435 -8.61 4.16 23.08
C LEU A 435 -7.85 3.54 24.27
N ASP A 436 -8.50 2.68 25.06
CA ASP A 436 -7.88 1.99 26.20
C ASP A 436 -6.83 0.95 25.75
N SER A 437 -6.90 0.47 24.52
CA SER A 437 -5.93 -0.47 23.96
C SER A 437 -4.67 0.20 23.40
N VAL A 438 -4.68 1.53 23.23
CA VAL A 438 -3.59 2.27 22.58
C VAL A 438 -2.36 2.35 23.49
N LEU A 439 -1.22 1.91 22.95
CA LEU A 439 0.09 2.02 23.60
C LEU A 439 0.95 3.06 22.89
N ALA A 440 1.55 3.97 23.64
CA ALA A 440 2.55 4.89 23.06
C ALA A 440 3.82 4.14 22.64
N PRO A 441 4.46 4.54 21.55
CA PRO A 441 5.78 4.01 21.17
C PRO A 441 6.79 4.15 22.31
N ASN A 442 7.84 3.36 22.28
CA ASN A 442 8.91 3.42 23.27
C ASN A 442 9.63 4.77 23.22
N ALA A 443 10.10 5.25 24.38
CA ALA A 443 10.92 6.45 24.45
C ALA A 443 12.24 6.25 23.69
N LYS A 444 12.69 7.29 22.98
CA LYS A 444 14.03 7.31 22.40
C LYS A 444 15.06 7.31 23.54
N PRO A 445 16.05 6.41 23.51
CA PRO A 445 17.11 6.40 24.53
C PRO A 445 17.83 7.75 24.57
N VAL A 446 18.02 8.31 25.77
CA VAL A 446 18.87 9.48 25.96
C VAL A 446 20.31 9.01 25.83
N VAL A 447 20.99 9.42 24.77
CA VAL A 447 22.42 9.15 24.59
C VAL A 447 23.19 10.30 25.25
N ASP A 448 23.67 10.06 26.48
CA ASP A 448 24.64 10.97 27.12
C ASP A 448 25.99 10.84 26.40
N GLN A 449 26.16 11.56 25.31
CA GLN A 449 27.42 12.03 24.72
C GLN A 449 27.21 12.46 23.25
N PRO A 450 27.82 13.56 22.78
CA PRO A 450 27.87 13.90 21.37
C PRO A 450 28.89 12.98 20.69
N SER A 451 28.46 12.05 19.87
CA SER A 451 29.37 11.41 18.93
C SER A 451 29.19 12.03 17.55
N ASP A 452 30.24 12.67 17.07
CA ASP A 452 30.43 12.99 15.66
C ASP A 452 30.38 11.70 14.84
N ALA A 453 29.22 11.34 14.33
CA ALA A 453 29.09 10.42 13.20
C ALA A 453 27.64 10.43 12.70
N ASP A 454 27.34 11.27 11.73
CA ASP A 454 26.36 10.96 10.70
C ASP A 454 26.86 9.72 9.94
N GLN A 455 26.65 8.55 10.51
CA GLN A 455 26.84 7.30 9.80
C GLN A 455 25.48 6.85 9.29
N PHE A 456 25.33 6.92 7.97
CA PHE A 456 24.35 6.15 7.21
C PHE A 456 24.41 4.70 7.73
N ILE A 457 23.34 4.22 8.34
CA ILE A 457 23.23 2.83 8.76
C ILE A 457 23.09 2.01 7.48
N VAL A 458 24.19 1.43 7.04
CA VAL A 458 24.20 0.31 6.11
C VAL A 458 23.44 -0.82 6.81
N LEU A 459 22.29 -1.21 6.30
CA LEU A 459 21.55 -2.36 6.76
C LEU A 459 22.45 -3.59 6.68
N ASP A 460 22.83 -4.12 7.84
CA ASP A 460 23.62 -5.36 7.92
C ASP A 460 22.77 -6.51 7.36
N SER A 461 23.19 -7.04 6.23
CA SER A 461 22.55 -8.14 5.51
C SER A 461 22.40 -9.44 6.33
N THR A 462 22.95 -9.49 7.54
CA THR A 462 22.82 -10.64 8.45
C THR A 462 21.51 -10.66 9.24
N LEU A 463 20.78 -9.53 9.37
CA LEU A 463 19.52 -9.46 10.10
C LEU A 463 18.29 -9.81 9.23
N LEU A 464 18.46 -9.90 7.91
CA LEU A 464 17.37 -10.14 6.97
C LEU A 464 16.97 -11.62 6.79
N LYS A 465 17.70 -12.54 7.46
CA LYS A 465 17.45 -14.00 7.30
C LYS A 465 16.26 -14.58 8.07
N SER A 466 15.49 -13.79 8.79
CA SER A 466 14.36 -14.27 9.59
C SER A 466 12.97 -13.98 9.00
N ARG A 467 12.88 -13.41 7.80
CA ARG A 467 11.60 -13.31 7.10
C ARG A 467 11.38 -14.54 6.24
N VAL A 468 10.92 -15.62 6.85
CA VAL A 468 10.36 -16.79 6.15
C VAL A 468 8.92 -16.89 6.61
N CYS A 469 8.02 -16.56 5.76
CA CYS A 469 6.65 -17.05 5.76
C CYS A 469 6.28 -17.44 4.35
#